data_08686d9502d617a62db5ffa01d1f858b
#
_entry.id   08686d9502d617a62db5ffa01d1f858b
#
_cell.length_a   1.000
_cell.length_b   1.000
_cell.length_c   1.000
_cell.angle_alpha   90.00
_cell.angle_beta   90.00
_cell.angle_gamma   90.00
#
_symmetry.space_group_name_H-M   'P 1'
#
loop_
_entity.id
_entity.type
_entity.pdbx_description
1 polymer ?
#
loop_
_entity_poly.entity_id
_entity_poly.type
_entity_poly.pdbx_seq_one_letter_code
_entity_poly.pdbx_strand_id
1 'polypeptide(L)'
;MCSIIGYCGKPIEKEAFEEGFWRTLSRGPDDSRMIEVGQGLLGFHRLSIMGLHPEGMQPFTLNGSAVVCNGEIYGFEQFRMELSPEYTFKSDSDCEILLPLYEKYGCQMFSMLDAEFACILYDAKEDTFIAARDPIGIRPLYYGYDPNGTILFASEPKNLVGLVAQILPFPPGHYYKDEVFYCYCDIAAVKSYHKQDIETVCCNIREKLFAGVQKRLVADAKVGFLLSGGLDSSLVCAIAARESRKPIQTF
;
A
#
# COMPACT_ATOMS: atom_id res chain seq x y z
N MET A 1 1.68 9.02 6.88
CA MET A 1 1.32 7.75 6.18
C MET A 1 -0.08 7.35 6.59
N CYS A 2 -0.88 6.89 5.65
CA CYS A 2 -2.25 6.42 5.92
C CYS A 2 -2.30 5.27 6.93
N SER A 3 -3.49 4.93 7.39
CA SER A 3 -3.76 3.72 8.16
C SER A 3 -4.96 2.98 7.58
N ILE A 4 -4.85 1.67 7.50
CA ILE A 4 -5.93 0.77 7.09
C ILE A 4 -6.22 -0.24 8.18
N ILE A 5 -7.47 -0.66 8.27
CA ILE A 5 -7.93 -1.76 9.10
C ILE A 5 -9.07 -2.50 8.38
N GLY A 6 -9.12 -3.82 8.50
CA GLY A 6 -10.20 -4.65 7.98
C GLY A 6 -10.60 -5.75 8.95
N TYR A 7 -11.91 -5.95 9.11
CA TYR A 7 -12.50 -7.11 9.72
C TYR A 7 -13.15 -7.92 8.61
N CYS A 8 -12.54 -9.07 8.28
CA CYS A 8 -12.86 -9.80 7.06
C CYS A 8 -13.94 -10.87 7.27
N GLY A 9 -15.08 -10.47 7.81
CA GLY A 9 -16.25 -11.27 8.13
C GLY A 9 -17.11 -10.57 9.15
N LYS A 10 -18.08 -11.26 9.73
CA LYS A 10 -19.00 -10.68 10.69
C LYS A 10 -18.27 -10.36 12.01
N PRO A 11 -18.17 -9.07 12.42
CA PRO A 11 -17.52 -8.70 13.67
C PRO A 11 -18.28 -9.22 14.88
N ILE A 12 -17.54 -9.68 15.91
CA ILE A 12 -18.12 -10.10 17.18
C ILE A 12 -18.63 -8.85 17.93
N GLU A 13 -17.77 -7.83 18.01
CA GLU A 13 -18.06 -6.56 18.66
C GLU A 13 -17.65 -5.40 17.75
N LYS A 14 -18.64 -4.72 17.18
CA LYS A 14 -18.38 -3.60 16.25
C LYS A 14 -17.74 -2.42 16.98
N GLU A 15 -18.15 -2.15 18.19
CA GLU A 15 -17.61 -1.07 19.03
C GLU A 15 -16.12 -1.25 19.32
N ALA A 16 -15.68 -2.49 19.63
CA ALA A 16 -14.27 -2.79 19.83
C ALA A 16 -13.43 -2.60 18.57
N PHE A 17 -13.99 -2.92 17.39
CA PHE A 17 -13.35 -2.65 16.10
C PHE A 17 -13.21 -1.13 15.87
N GLU A 18 -14.25 -0.34 16.16
CA GLU A 18 -14.23 1.11 16.05
C GLU A 18 -13.16 1.73 16.97
N GLU A 19 -13.07 1.27 18.23
CA GLU A 19 -11.97 1.69 19.13
C GLU A 19 -10.61 1.37 18.53
N GLY A 20 -10.42 0.16 18.01
CA GLY A 20 -9.22 -0.27 17.33
C GLY A 20 -8.86 0.63 16.14
N PHE A 21 -9.85 0.98 15.33
CA PHE A 21 -9.69 1.90 14.20
C PHE A 21 -9.13 3.26 14.65
N TRP A 22 -9.73 3.91 15.63
CA TRP A 22 -9.35 5.25 16.08
C TRP A 22 -7.94 5.33 16.72
N ARG A 23 -7.35 4.22 17.15
CA ARG A 23 -5.99 4.19 17.73
C ARG A 23 -4.90 4.64 16.77
N THR A 24 -5.17 4.67 15.47
CA THR A 24 -4.19 5.10 14.45
C THR A 24 -4.57 6.37 13.69
N LEU A 25 -5.49 7.17 14.22
CA LEU A 25 -5.86 8.48 13.65
C LEU A 25 -4.63 9.36 13.35
N SER A 26 -3.62 9.34 14.21
CA SER A 26 -2.39 10.13 14.05
C SER A 26 -1.58 9.78 12.79
N ARG A 27 -1.82 8.62 12.16
CA ARG A 27 -1.18 8.25 10.89
C ARG A 27 -1.82 8.96 9.70
N GLY A 28 -3.11 9.18 9.75
CA GLY A 28 -3.88 9.83 8.68
C GLY A 28 -4.87 10.83 9.24
N PRO A 29 -4.39 12.00 9.69
CA PRO A 29 -5.22 12.98 10.40
C PRO A 29 -6.13 13.82 9.50
N ASP A 30 -5.99 13.72 8.17
CA ASP A 30 -6.69 14.61 7.24
C ASP A 30 -8.16 14.22 7.06
N ASP A 31 -8.46 12.92 7.02
CA ASP A 31 -9.83 12.40 6.92
C ASP A 31 -9.91 10.95 7.40
N SER A 32 -11.13 10.49 7.76
CA SER A 32 -11.38 9.14 8.26
C SER A 32 -12.69 8.60 7.72
N ARG A 33 -12.66 7.36 7.22
CA ARG A 33 -13.86 6.69 6.73
C ARG A 33 -13.86 5.22 7.10
N MET A 34 -15.02 4.72 7.47
CA MET A 34 -15.28 3.32 7.68
C MET A 34 -16.53 2.92 6.93
N ILE A 35 -16.51 1.77 6.27
CA ILE A 35 -17.67 1.23 5.55
C ILE A 35 -17.89 -0.25 5.89
N GLU A 36 -19.14 -0.68 5.76
CA GLU A 36 -19.51 -2.07 5.76
C GLU A 36 -19.39 -2.63 4.34
N VAL A 37 -18.82 -3.82 4.18
CA VAL A 37 -18.66 -4.53 2.91
C VAL A 37 -18.93 -6.01 3.10
N GLY A 38 -19.89 -6.57 2.37
CA GLY A 38 -20.36 -7.93 2.64
C GLY A 38 -20.78 -8.07 4.11
N GLN A 39 -20.15 -9.00 4.83
CA GLN A 39 -20.33 -9.15 6.27
C GLN A 39 -19.23 -8.48 7.11
N GLY A 40 -18.29 -7.78 6.48
CA GLY A 40 -17.12 -7.22 7.15
C GLY A 40 -17.08 -5.70 7.18
N LEU A 41 -15.96 -5.18 7.67
CA LEU A 41 -15.70 -3.75 7.85
C LEU A 41 -14.35 -3.37 7.25
N LEU A 42 -14.29 -2.23 6.55
CA LEU A 42 -13.05 -1.59 6.12
C LEU A 42 -12.95 -0.18 6.68
N GLY A 43 -11.80 0.15 7.26
CA GLY A 43 -11.49 1.47 7.79
C GLY A 43 -10.24 2.08 7.18
N PHE A 44 -10.26 3.39 6.94
CA PHE A 44 -9.19 4.15 6.35
C PHE A 44 -9.01 5.51 7.03
N HIS A 45 -7.78 5.81 7.47
CA HIS A 45 -7.34 7.14 7.87
C HIS A 45 -6.40 7.69 6.83
N ARG A 46 -6.72 8.88 6.32
CA ARG A 46 -6.02 9.53 5.21
C ARG A 46 -4.93 10.48 5.69
N LEU A 47 -3.73 10.32 5.13
CA LEU A 47 -2.73 11.37 4.97
C LEU A 47 -2.59 11.64 3.47
N SER A 48 -3.01 12.83 3.04
CA SER A 48 -3.09 13.18 1.61
C SER A 48 -1.71 13.45 1.03
N ILE A 49 -1.24 12.59 0.12
CA ILE A 49 0.05 12.69 -0.58
C ILE A 49 -0.19 12.85 -2.08
N MET A 50 -1.04 11.99 -2.66
CA MET A 50 -1.51 12.04 -4.04
C MET A 50 -3.02 12.29 -4.08
N GLY A 51 -3.50 13.00 -5.12
CA GLY A 51 -4.92 13.28 -5.29
C GLY A 51 -5.51 14.03 -4.10
N LEU A 52 -5.01 15.24 -3.79
CA LEU A 52 -5.33 16.00 -2.56
C LEU A 52 -6.81 16.36 -2.40
N HIS A 53 -7.62 16.21 -3.45
CA HIS A 53 -9.05 16.50 -3.42
C HIS A 53 -9.86 15.41 -2.68
N PRO A 54 -11.11 15.72 -2.24
CA PRO A 54 -11.97 14.76 -1.52
C PRO A 54 -12.23 13.45 -2.26
N GLU A 55 -12.20 13.47 -3.59
CA GLU A 55 -12.42 12.31 -4.46
C GLU A 55 -11.33 11.23 -4.29
N GLY A 56 -10.14 11.63 -3.82
CA GLY A 56 -9.06 10.68 -3.47
C GLY A 56 -9.23 9.98 -2.12
N MET A 57 -10.39 10.18 -1.43
CA MET A 57 -10.69 9.50 -0.17
C MET A 57 -11.10 8.05 -0.39
N GLN A 58 -10.47 7.18 0.38
CA GLN A 58 -10.77 5.74 0.41
C GLN A 58 -11.78 5.40 1.51
N PRO A 59 -12.45 4.22 1.44
CA PRO A 59 -12.30 3.15 0.45
C PRO A 59 -12.77 3.55 -0.95
N PHE A 60 -12.02 3.13 -1.98
CA PHE A 60 -12.53 3.15 -3.36
C PHE A 60 -13.50 1.99 -3.55
N THR A 61 -14.52 2.21 -4.37
CA THR A 61 -15.56 1.21 -4.64
C THR A 61 -15.80 1.04 -6.13
N LEU A 62 -16.01 -0.20 -6.57
CA LEU A 62 -16.34 -0.58 -7.95
C LEU A 62 -17.18 -1.84 -7.96
N ASN A 63 -18.36 -1.80 -8.59
CA ASN A 63 -19.26 -2.95 -8.75
C ASN A 63 -19.58 -3.69 -7.44
N GLY A 64 -19.68 -2.96 -6.31
CA GLY A 64 -19.90 -3.54 -4.98
C GLY A 64 -18.62 -3.98 -4.25
N SER A 65 -17.50 -4.12 -4.96
CA SER A 65 -16.19 -4.36 -4.38
C SER A 65 -15.61 -3.09 -3.78
N ALA A 66 -14.71 -3.23 -2.82
CA ALA A 66 -14.05 -2.10 -2.15
C ALA A 66 -12.58 -2.37 -1.84
N VAL A 67 -11.77 -1.31 -1.81
CA VAL A 67 -10.35 -1.40 -1.44
C VAL A 67 -9.91 -0.24 -0.56
N VAL A 68 -9.10 -0.56 0.44
CA VAL A 68 -8.30 0.40 1.21
C VAL A 68 -6.82 0.07 1.02
N CYS A 69 -6.01 1.10 0.78
CA CYS A 69 -4.58 0.96 0.55
C CYS A 69 -3.80 2.05 1.28
N ASN A 70 -2.82 1.63 2.07
CA ASN A 70 -1.77 2.51 2.58
C ASN A 70 -0.54 2.30 1.70
N GLY A 71 -0.34 3.14 0.68
CA GLY A 71 0.74 2.94 -0.28
C GLY A 71 0.94 4.10 -1.23
N GLU A 72 1.94 3.95 -2.09
CA GLU A 72 2.25 4.77 -3.25
C GLU A 72 2.54 3.83 -4.42
N ILE A 73 1.83 4.00 -5.52
CA ILE A 73 1.97 3.19 -6.73
C ILE A 73 2.64 4.01 -7.82
N TYR A 74 3.88 3.66 -8.14
CA TYR A 74 4.69 4.39 -9.10
C TYR A 74 4.35 3.99 -10.54
N GLY A 75 4.28 4.99 -11.44
CA GLY A 75 3.95 4.76 -12.84
C GLY A 75 2.49 4.36 -13.08
N PHE A 76 1.59 4.68 -12.13
CA PHE A 76 0.17 4.36 -12.20
C PHE A 76 -0.53 4.99 -13.42
N GLU A 77 0.01 6.04 -14.00
CA GLU A 77 -0.53 6.71 -15.18
C GLU A 77 -0.60 5.77 -16.39
N GLN A 78 0.34 4.83 -16.52
CA GLN A 78 0.32 3.82 -17.58
C GLN A 78 -0.87 2.88 -17.43
N PHE A 79 -1.14 2.44 -16.22
CA PHE A 79 -2.33 1.64 -15.90
C PHE A 79 -3.62 2.43 -16.11
N ARG A 80 -3.64 3.72 -15.73
CA ARG A 80 -4.80 4.58 -16.03
C ARG A 80 -5.08 4.68 -17.53
N MET A 81 -4.05 4.88 -18.36
CA MET A 81 -4.21 4.90 -19.80
C MET A 81 -4.73 3.57 -20.35
N GLU A 82 -4.21 2.44 -19.86
CA GLU A 82 -4.65 1.12 -20.27
C GLU A 82 -6.12 0.82 -19.89
N LEU A 83 -6.52 1.25 -18.69
CA LEU A 83 -7.85 0.97 -18.13
C LEU A 83 -8.92 1.98 -18.57
N SER A 84 -8.54 3.17 -19.04
CA SER A 84 -9.47 4.26 -19.38
C SER A 84 -10.52 3.92 -20.45
N PRO A 85 -10.33 2.96 -21.39
CA PRO A 85 -11.40 2.54 -22.29
C PRO A 85 -12.57 1.82 -21.58
N GLU A 86 -12.31 1.19 -20.45
CA GLU A 86 -13.27 0.36 -19.71
C GLU A 86 -13.68 0.98 -18.37
N TYR A 87 -12.87 1.93 -17.84
CA TYR A 87 -13.09 2.52 -16.51
C TYR A 87 -12.90 4.04 -16.51
N THR A 88 -13.83 4.77 -15.90
CA THR A 88 -13.73 6.22 -15.68
C THR A 88 -13.20 6.52 -14.28
N PHE A 89 -11.98 7.03 -14.21
CA PHE A 89 -11.36 7.47 -12.96
C PHE A 89 -12.03 8.73 -12.42
N LYS A 90 -12.25 8.77 -11.11
CA LYS A 90 -12.95 9.86 -10.42
C LYS A 90 -12.00 10.77 -9.64
N SER A 91 -10.79 10.29 -9.35
CA SER A 91 -9.77 11.01 -8.59
C SER A 91 -8.43 10.99 -9.29
N ASP A 92 -7.48 11.76 -8.77
CA ASP A 92 -6.08 11.72 -9.18
C ASP A 92 -5.22 10.81 -8.26
N SER A 93 -5.88 10.03 -7.38
CA SER A 93 -5.16 9.07 -6.53
C SER A 93 -4.60 7.92 -7.35
N ASP A 94 -3.35 7.58 -7.08
CA ASP A 94 -2.67 6.41 -7.63
C ASP A 94 -3.36 5.09 -7.23
N CYS A 95 -3.88 5.00 -6.00
CA CYS A 95 -4.53 3.81 -5.49
C CYS A 95 -5.90 3.50 -6.14
N GLU A 96 -6.52 4.43 -6.86
CA GLU A 96 -7.79 4.18 -7.54
C GLU A 96 -7.69 3.10 -8.63
N ILE A 97 -6.48 2.85 -9.16
CA ILE A 97 -6.27 1.80 -10.17
C ILE A 97 -6.45 0.37 -9.63
N LEU A 98 -6.40 0.17 -8.30
CA LEU A 98 -6.35 -1.17 -7.72
C LEU A 98 -7.56 -2.03 -8.02
N LEU A 99 -8.80 -1.48 -7.90
CA LEU A 99 -10.01 -2.24 -8.21
C LEU A 99 -10.14 -2.57 -9.70
N PRO A 100 -9.97 -1.62 -10.63
CA PRO A 100 -9.97 -1.94 -12.07
C PRO A 100 -8.88 -2.96 -12.48
N LEU A 101 -7.68 -2.88 -11.88
CA LEU A 101 -6.63 -3.87 -12.12
C LEU A 101 -7.02 -5.25 -11.57
N TYR A 102 -7.64 -5.29 -10.38
CA TYR A 102 -8.11 -6.55 -9.81
C TYR A 102 -9.21 -7.17 -10.67
N GLU A 103 -10.17 -6.40 -11.14
CA GLU A 103 -11.21 -6.92 -12.06
C GLU A 103 -10.62 -7.52 -13.34
N LYS A 104 -9.54 -6.91 -13.86
CA LYS A 104 -8.91 -7.34 -15.11
C LYS A 104 -7.94 -8.51 -14.94
N TYR A 105 -7.14 -8.52 -13.89
CA TYR A 105 -6.01 -9.43 -13.71
C TYR A 105 -6.10 -10.31 -12.46
N GLY A 106 -7.12 -10.14 -11.62
CA GLY A 106 -7.20 -10.82 -10.33
C GLY A 106 -5.98 -10.56 -9.46
N CYS A 107 -5.59 -11.51 -8.64
CA CYS A 107 -4.41 -11.39 -7.78
C CYS A 107 -3.07 -11.30 -8.54
N GLN A 108 -3.03 -11.57 -9.86
CA GLN A 108 -1.81 -11.39 -10.66
C GLN A 108 -1.36 -9.92 -10.70
N MET A 109 -2.30 -8.98 -10.49
CA MET A 109 -1.99 -7.55 -10.44
C MET A 109 -0.86 -7.22 -9.47
N PHE A 110 -0.76 -7.91 -8.31
CA PHE A 110 0.24 -7.61 -7.29
C PHE A 110 1.69 -7.76 -7.79
N SER A 111 1.95 -8.68 -8.72
CA SER A 111 3.26 -8.86 -9.34
C SER A 111 3.57 -7.83 -10.44
N MET A 112 2.57 -7.04 -10.87
CA MET A 112 2.71 -6.01 -11.90
C MET A 112 3.01 -4.64 -11.32
N LEU A 113 2.73 -4.43 -10.02
CA LEU A 113 2.87 -3.14 -9.35
C LEU A 113 4.34 -2.82 -9.03
N ASP A 114 4.79 -1.64 -9.41
CA ASP A 114 5.98 -0.98 -8.86
C ASP A 114 5.49 -0.05 -7.74
N ALA A 115 5.47 -0.56 -6.50
CA ALA A 115 4.78 0.10 -5.40
C ALA A 115 5.37 -0.24 -4.03
N GLU A 116 5.16 0.65 -3.09
CA GLU A 116 5.25 0.38 -1.67
C GLU A 116 3.83 0.43 -1.09
N PHE A 117 3.29 -0.70 -0.68
CA PHE A 117 1.88 -0.78 -0.32
C PHE A 117 1.54 -1.86 0.70
N ALA A 118 0.44 -1.61 1.39
CA ALA A 118 -0.36 -2.61 2.08
C ALA A 118 -1.83 -2.32 1.76
N CYS A 119 -2.59 -3.30 1.31
CA CYS A 119 -3.99 -3.11 0.96
C CYS A 119 -4.87 -4.24 1.50
N ILE A 120 -6.15 -3.91 1.65
CA ILE A 120 -7.24 -4.86 1.95
C ILE A 120 -8.34 -4.59 0.93
N LEU A 121 -8.74 -5.61 0.21
CA LEU A 121 -9.75 -5.58 -0.85
C LEU A 121 -10.88 -6.55 -0.50
N TYR A 122 -12.11 -6.10 -0.68
CA TYR A 122 -13.29 -6.94 -0.68
C TYR A 122 -13.79 -7.14 -2.11
N ASP A 123 -13.90 -8.38 -2.53
CA ASP A 123 -14.48 -8.79 -3.81
C ASP A 123 -15.95 -9.17 -3.63
N ALA A 124 -16.85 -8.31 -4.12
CA ALA A 124 -18.29 -8.54 -4.00
C ALA A 124 -18.82 -9.70 -4.86
N LYS A 125 -18.09 -10.08 -5.93
CA LYS A 125 -18.48 -11.16 -6.83
C LYS A 125 -18.24 -12.54 -6.20
N GLU A 126 -17.10 -12.68 -5.49
CA GLU A 126 -16.70 -13.92 -4.84
C GLU A 126 -17.02 -13.92 -3.33
N ASP A 127 -17.53 -12.79 -2.79
CA ASP A 127 -17.79 -12.55 -1.36
C ASP A 127 -16.57 -12.90 -0.50
N THR A 128 -15.38 -12.44 -0.92
CA THR A 128 -14.11 -12.79 -0.26
C THR A 128 -13.25 -11.55 -0.01
N PHE A 129 -12.38 -11.66 1.00
CA PHE A 129 -11.39 -10.63 1.32
C PHE A 129 -10.00 -11.04 0.86
N ILE A 130 -9.30 -10.07 0.27
CA ILE A 130 -7.91 -10.21 -0.15
C ILE A 130 -7.10 -9.14 0.60
N ALA A 131 -5.95 -9.52 1.15
CA ALA A 131 -4.99 -8.57 1.67
C ALA A 131 -3.64 -8.81 0.99
N ALA A 132 -2.86 -7.74 0.76
CA ALA A 132 -1.54 -7.88 0.15
C ALA A 132 -0.56 -6.84 0.71
N ARG A 133 0.73 -7.19 0.68
CA ARG A 133 1.82 -6.34 1.14
C ARG A 133 2.96 -6.35 0.13
N ASP A 134 3.60 -5.19 -0.06
CA ASP A 134 4.71 -5.01 -0.99
C ASP A 134 5.88 -5.99 -0.76
N PRO A 135 6.72 -6.25 -1.81
CA PRO A 135 7.77 -7.27 -1.76
C PRO A 135 8.83 -7.05 -0.67
N ILE A 136 9.05 -5.81 -0.23
CA ILE A 136 10.04 -5.45 0.78
C ILE A 136 9.40 -5.33 2.17
N GLY A 137 8.06 -5.08 2.20
CA GLY A 137 7.32 -4.80 3.41
C GLY A 137 7.56 -3.37 3.92
N ILE A 138 7.75 -2.41 3.00
CA ILE A 138 7.92 -0.99 3.34
C ILE A 138 6.71 -0.47 4.08
N ARG A 139 5.51 -0.81 3.60
CA ARG A 139 4.28 -0.45 4.32
C ARG A 139 3.96 -1.53 5.36
N PRO A 140 3.70 -1.14 6.61
CA PRO A 140 3.37 -2.10 7.65
C PRO A 140 1.98 -2.70 7.44
N LEU A 141 1.87 -4.00 7.67
CA LEU A 141 0.61 -4.73 7.75
C LEU A 141 0.76 -5.85 8.76
N TYR A 142 -0.24 -6.00 9.62
CA TYR A 142 -0.34 -7.03 10.66
C TYR A 142 -1.68 -7.73 10.54
N TYR A 143 -1.76 -8.94 11.07
CA TYR A 143 -3.00 -9.70 11.08
C TYR A 143 -3.16 -10.53 12.36
N GLY A 144 -4.34 -11.00 12.59
CA GLY A 144 -4.68 -11.95 13.63
C GLY A 144 -6.08 -12.50 13.43
N TYR A 145 -6.45 -13.47 14.24
CA TYR A 145 -7.75 -14.12 14.19
C TYR A 145 -8.53 -13.83 15.47
N ASP A 146 -9.80 -13.48 15.31
CA ASP A 146 -10.72 -13.35 16.43
C ASP A 146 -11.07 -14.73 17.02
N PRO A 147 -11.81 -14.80 18.16
CA PRO A 147 -12.19 -16.07 18.75
C PRO A 147 -13.04 -16.99 17.85
N ASN A 148 -13.68 -16.47 16.83
CA ASN A 148 -14.46 -17.24 15.86
C ASN A 148 -13.63 -17.70 14.64
N GLY A 149 -12.35 -17.32 14.57
CA GLY A 149 -11.46 -17.64 13.45
C GLY A 149 -11.55 -16.65 12.29
N THR A 150 -12.26 -15.55 12.42
CA THR A 150 -12.31 -14.48 11.41
C THR A 150 -10.99 -13.71 11.42
N ILE A 151 -10.40 -13.51 10.24
CA ILE A 151 -9.15 -12.77 10.11
C ILE A 151 -9.38 -11.26 10.11
N LEU A 152 -8.47 -10.55 10.79
CA LEU A 152 -8.39 -9.09 10.81
C LEU A 152 -7.02 -8.67 10.30
N PHE A 153 -6.99 -7.54 9.58
CA PHE A 153 -5.75 -6.91 9.13
C PHE A 153 -5.70 -5.45 9.60
N ALA A 154 -4.50 -4.95 9.90
CA ALA A 154 -4.31 -3.56 10.26
C ALA A 154 -2.89 -3.05 9.99
N SER A 155 -2.76 -1.74 9.79
CA SER A 155 -1.46 -1.07 9.61
C SER A 155 -0.55 -1.17 10.84
N GLU A 156 -1.11 -1.19 12.04
CA GLU A 156 -0.32 -1.26 13.27
C GLU A 156 -0.89 -2.29 14.26
N PRO A 157 -0.03 -2.95 15.07
CA PRO A 157 -0.48 -3.95 16.03
C PRO A 157 -1.50 -3.42 17.02
N LYS A 158 -1.38 -2.14 17.44
CA LYS A 158 -2.28 -1.53 18.42
C LYS A 158 -3.74 -1.48 17.97
N ASN A 159 -4.01 -1.48 16.65
CA ASN A 159 -5.37 -1.57 16.14
C ASN A 159 -6.04 -2.90 16.51
N LEU A 160 -5.26 -3.98 16.60
CA LEU A 160 -5.73 -5.35 16.78
C LEU A 160 -5.75 -5.79 18.26
N VAL A 161 -5.20 -4.98 19.17
CA VAL A 161 -5.18 -5.28 20.60
C VAL A 161 -6.61 -5.36 21.15
N GLY A 162 -6.95 -6.48 21.77
CA GLY A 162 -8.30 -6.75 22.29
C GLY A 162 -9.27 -7.37 21.29
N LEU A 163 -8.93 -7.37 19.99
CA LEU A 163 -9.74 -7.99 18.94
C LEU A 163 -9.28 -9.41 18.61
N VAL A 164 -7.98 -9.69 18.75
CA VAL A 164 -7.36 -10.98 18.40
C VAL A 164 -6.47 -11.46 19.52
N ALA A 165 -6.29 -12.78 19.65
CA ALA A 165 -5.44 -13.37 20.69
C ALA A 165 -3.95 -13.23 20.39
N GLN A 166 -3.58 -13.30 19.10
CA GLN A 166 -2.19 -13.19 18.65
C GLN A 166 -2.13 -12.23 17.44
N ILE A 167 -1.15 -11.33 17.47
CA ILE A 167 -0.90 -10.39 16.40
C ILE A 167 0.40 -10.78 15.70
N LEU A 168 0.32 -11.01 14.39
CA LEU A 168 1.42 -11.46 13.56
C LEU A 168 1.73 -10.42 12.46
N PRO A 169 3.00 -10.25 12.06
CA PRO A 169 3.34 -9.44 10.90
C PRO A 169 2.89 -10.16 9.62
N PHE A 170 2.26 -9.42 8.70
CA PHE A 170 1.93 -9.95 7.39
C PHE A 170 3.21 -10.12 6.55
N PRO A 171 3.44 -11.29 5.93
CA PRO A 171 4.68 -11.57 5.22
C PRO A 171 4.83 -10.65 3.99
N PRO A 172 6.01 -10.01 3.76
CA PRO A 172 6.29 -9.22 2.56
C PRO A 172 6.18 -10.08 1.29
N GLY A 173 5.78 -9.46 0.17
CA GLY A 173 5.68 -10.14 -1.12
C GLY A 173 4.60 -11.23 -1.17
N HIS A 174 3.62 -11.16 -0.27
CA HIS A 174 2.51 -12.10 -0.24
C HIS A 174 1.16 -11.40 -0.39
N TYR A 175 0.19 -12.16 -0.87
CA TYR A 175 -1.23 -11.83 -0.68
C TYR A 175 -1.93 -12.98 0.05
N TYR A 176 -2.99 -12.63 0.76
CA TYR A 176 -3.91 -13.55 1.43
C TYR A 176 -5.21 -13.61 0.64
N LYS A 177 -5.71 -14.79 0.37
CA LYS A 177 -7.03 -15.05 -0.19
C LYS A 177 -7.47 -16.45 0.23
N ASP A 178 -8.76 -16.66 0.54
CA ASP A 178 -9.35 -17.97 0.85
C ASP A 178 -8.55 -18.74 1.91
N GLU A 179 -8.24 -18.07 3.04
CA GLU A 179 -7.47 -18.60 4.19
C GLU A 179 -6.02 -19.01 3.89
N VAL A 180 -5.49 -18.67 2.70
CA VAL A 180 -4.15 -19.04 2.26
C VAL A 180 -3.29 -17.81 1.97
N PHE A 181 -2.02 -17.85 2.40
CA PHE A 181 -1.01 -16.88 2.01
C PHE A 181 -0.26 -17.36 0.77
N TYR A 182 -0.29 -16.58 -0.29
CA TYR A 182 0.39 -16.83 -1.55
C TYR A 182 1.57 -15.89 -1.73
N CYS A 183 2.77 -16.46 -1.97
CA CYS A 183 3.95 -15.66 -2.32
C CYS A 183 3.87 -15.26 -3.79
N TYR A 184 3.78 -13.95 -4.08
CA TYR A 184 3.84 -13.44 -5.45
C TYR A 184 5.21 -12.87 -5.82
N CYS A 185 6.01 -12.50 -4.82
CA CYS A 185 7.38 -12.00 -5.03
C CYS A 185 8.26 -12.28 -3.82
N ASP A 186 9.31 -13.09 -4.02
CA ASP A 186 10.37 -13.31 -3.03
C ASP A 186 11.66 -12.64 -3.51
N ILE A 187 11.98 -11.48 -2.93
CA ILE A 187 13.20 -10.73 -3.27
C ILE A 187 14.50 -11.40 -2.79
N ALA A 188 14.40 -12.36 -1.85
CA ALA A 188 15.54 -13.11 -1.35
C ALA A 188 15.87 -14.35 -2.22
N ALA A 189 14.94 -14.75 -3.10
CA ALA A 189 15.15 -15.88 -4.00
C ALA A 189 16.11 -15.51 -5.14
N VAL A 190 17.37 -15.87 -5.01
CA VAL A 190 18.38 -15.65 -6.04
C VAL A 190 18.20 -16.67 -7.16
N LYS A 191 17.73 -16.22 -8.33
CA LYS A 191 17.52 -17.07 -9.52
C LYS A 191 18.78 -17.21 -10.38
N SER A 192 19.66 -16.18 -10.40
CA SER A 192 20.89 -16.16 -11.19
C SER A 192 21.88 -15.14 -10.63
N TYR A 193 23.16 -15.32 -10.94
CA TYR A 193 24.23 -14.37 -10.62
C TYR A 193 24.66 -13.63 -11.88
N HIS A 194 24.84 -12.32 -11.77
CA HIS A 194 25.42 -11.53 -12.84
C HIS A 194 26.91 -11.84 -12.99
N LYS A 195 27.36 -12.02 -14.25
CA LYS A 195 28.77 -12.23 -14.60
C LYS A 195 29.37 -11.01 -15.32
N GLN A 196 28.82 -9.83 -15.05
CA GLN A 196 29.28 -8.57 -15.61
C GLN A 196 30.57 -8.09 -14.90
N ASP A 197 31.36 -7.27 -15.62
CA ASP A 197 32.47 -6.56 -15.01
C ASP A 197 32.00 -5.52 -13.99
N ILE A 198 32.89 -5.09 -13.10
CA ILE A 198 32.55 -4.21 -11.98
C ILE A 198 32.08 -2.83 -12.46
N GLU A 199 32.62 -2.31 -13.57
CA GLU A 199 32.24 -1.00 -14.10
C GLU A 199 30.81 -1.01 -14.60
N THR A 200 30.42 -2.03 -15.34
CA THR A 200 29.04 -2.25 -15.79
C THR A 200 28.08 -2.39 -14.59
N VAL A 201 28.44 -3.15 -13.57
CA VAL A 201 27.61 -3.30 -12.35
C VAL A 201 27.45 -1.95 -11.64
N CYS A 202 28.54 -1.17 -11.48
CA CYS A 202 28.46 0.16 -10.85
C CYS A 202 27.58 1.12 -11.66
N CYS A 203 27.65 1.11 -13.00
CA CYS A 203 26.77 1.90 -13.86
C CYS A 203 25.30 1.52 -13.65
N ASN A 204 24.98 0.24 -13.69
CA ASN A 204 23.63 -0.27 -13.49
C ASN A 204 23.04 0.10 -12.11
N ILE A 205 23.87 0.01 -11.05
CA ILE A 205 23.46 0.43 -9.70
C ILE A 205 23.15 1.92 -9.69
N ARG A 206 24.04 2.75 -10.27
CA ARG A 206 23.84 4.20 -10.37
C ARG A 206 22.52 4.54 -11.08
N GLU A 207 22.29 3.98 -12.26
CA GLU A 207 21.08 4.24 -13.04
C GLU A 207 19.81 3.84 -12.28
N LYS A 208 19.82 2.66 -11.64
CA LYS A 208 18.67 2.20 -10.84
C LYS A 208 18.42 3.10 -9.62
N LEU A 209 19.47 3.58 -8.96
CA LEU A 209 19.35 4.47 -7.82
C LEU A 209 18.78 5.82 -8.23
N PHE A 210 19.27 6.41 -9.32
CA PHE A 210 18.72 7.66 -9.87
C PHE A 210 17.24 7.50 -10.24
N ALA A 211 16.89 6.47 -11.00
CA ALA A 211 15.51 6.18 -11.38
C ALA A 211 14.62 5.95 -10.15
N GLY A 212 15.14 5.26 -9.13
CA GLY A 212 14.42 5.01 -7.88
C GLY A 212 14.13 6.29 -7.09
N VAL A 213 15.08 7.24 -7.04
CA VAL A 213 14.86 8.55 -6.39
C VAL A 213 13.89 9.39 -7.21
N GLN A 214 14.06 9.47 -8.55
CA GLN A 214 13.19 10.26 -9.43
C GLN A 214 11.71 9.85 -9.29
N LYS A 215 11.42 8.56 -9.28
CA LYS A 215 10.05 8.06 -9.07
C LYS A 215 9.41 8.58 -7.79
N ARG A 216 10.18 8.69 -6.71
CA ARG A 216 9.72 9.10 -5.39
C ARG A 216 9.60 10.62 -5.21
N LEU A 217 10.03 11.39 -6.20
CA LEU A 217 9.82 12.83 -6.22
C LEU A 217 8.44 13.23 -6.77
N VAL A 218 7.69 12.28 -7.33
CA VAL A 218 6.33 12.49 -7.83
C VAL A 218 5.39 12.49 -6.63
N ALA A 219 4.91 13.65 -6.25
CA ALA A 219 3.92 13.84 -5.18
C ALA A 219 3.22 15.18 -5.36
N ASP A 220 1.93 15.26 -5.03
CA ASP A 220 1.17 16.51 -4.98
C ASP A 220 1.48 17.28 -3.69
N ALA A 221 1.79 16.57 -2.61
CA ALA A 221 2.24 17.13 -1.35
C ALA A 221 3.71 17.59 -1.43
N LYS A 222 4.09 18.52 -0.53
CA LYS A 222 5.48 18.96 -0.43
C LYS A 222 6.38 17.84 0.08
N VAL A 223 7.47 17.58 -0.65
CA VAL A 223 8.46 16.57 -0.30
C VAL A 223 9.58 17.16 0.53
N GLY A 224 9.89 16.54 1.66
CA GLY A 224 11.04 16.83 2.51
C GLY A 224 11.93 15.60 2.68
N PHE A 225 13.19 15.82 3.05
CA PHE A 225 14.20 14.77 3.12
C PHE A 225 14.79 14.69 4.52
N LEU A 226 14.86 13.47 5.07
CA LEU A 226 15.58 13.21 6.30
C LEU A 226 17.08 13.01 5.98
N LEU A 227 17.92 13.92 6.48
CA LEU A 227 19.37 13.92 6.24
C LEU A 227 20.12 13.57 7.53
N SER A 228 20.32 12.28 7.76
CA SER A 228 21.01 11.78 8.96
C SER A 228 22.54 11.98 8.95
N GLY A 229 23.12 12.41 7.83
CA GLY A 229 24.58 12.50 7.63
C GLY A 229 25.25 11.19 7.22
N GLY A 230 24.51 10.08 7.14
CA GLY A 230 24.99 8.82 6.61
C GLY A 230 25.12 8.82 5.09
N LEU A 231 25.83 7.84 4.53
CA LEU A 231 26.04 7.72 3.08
C LEU A 231 24.74 7.67 2.30
N ASP A 232 23.79 6.83 2.71
CA ASP A 232 22.55 6.58 1.98
C ASP A 232 21.68 7.83 1.92
N SER A 233 21.41 8.46 3.07
CA SER A 233 20.60 9.69 3.14
C SER A 233 21.25 10.84 2.36
N SER A 234 22.56 10.99 2.46
CA SER A 234 23.31 12.03 1.74
C SER A 234 23.24 11.82 0.23
N LEU A 235 23.37 10.57 -0.23
CA LEU A 235 23.29 10.23 -1.64
C LEU A 235 21.89 10.47 -2.22
N VAL A 236 20.85 10.06 -1.50
CA VAL A 236 19.44 10.32 -1.89
C VAL A 236 19.18 11.82 -1.97
N CYS A 237 19.61 12.60 -0.96
CA CYS A 237 19.46 14.05 -0.97
C CYS A 237 20.22 14.72 -2.12
N ALA A 238 21.45 14.26 -2.42
CA ALA A 238 22.26 14.79 -3.52
C ALA A 238 21.61 14.55 -4.89
N ILE A 239 21.06 13.34 -5.10
CA ILE A 239 20.32 13.02 -6.32
C ILE A 239 19.05 13.88 -6.41
N ALA A 240 18.26 13.94 -5.34
CA ALA A 240 17.03 14.74 -5.31
C ALA A 240 17.31 16.24 -5.58
N ALA A 241 18.36 16.79 -4.99
CA ALA A 241 18.77 18.18 -5.22
C ALA A 241 19.17 18.45 -6.68
N ARG A 242 19.81 17.48 -7.33
CA ARG A 242 20.20 17.56 -8.75
C ARG A 242 18.98 17.53 -9.68
N GLU A 243 17.99 16.70 -9.36
CA GLU A 243 16.77 16.52 -10.17
C GLU A 243 15.73 17.63 -9.91
N SER A 244 15.82 18.30 -8.76
CA SER A 244 14.89 19.36 -8.36
C SER A 244 15.26 20.71 -8.98
N ARG A 245 14.25 21.44 -9.50
CA ARG A 245 14.45 22.83 -9.99
C ARG A 245 14.57 23.86 -8.87
N LYS A 246 14.22 23.51 -7.65
CA LYS A 246 14.24 24.34 -6.44
C LYS A 246 15.09 23.67 -5.36
N PRO A 247 15.65 24.43 -4.42
CA PRO A 247 16.33 23.85 -3.27
C PRO A 247 15.42 22.86 -2.54
N ILE A 248 15.96 21.70 -2.20
CA ILE A 248 15.25 20.70 -1.39
C ILE A 248 15.24 21.12 0.08
N GLN A 249 14.24 20.69 0.83
CA GLN A 249 14.16 20.88 2.28
C GLN A 249 14.66 19.61 2.98
N THR A 250 15.64 19.77 3.87
CA THR A 250 16.21 18.68 4.66
C THR A 250 15.98 18.92 6.15
N PHE A 251 15.88 17.81 6.92
CA PHE A 251 15.67 17.80 8.37
C PHE A 251 16.66 16.87 9.05
#